data_5cf19ac0acf7dc8e0e105c425bfadcf0
#
_entry.id   5cf19ac0acf7dc8e0e105c425bfadcf0
#
_cell.length_a   1.000
_cell.length_b   1.000
_cell.length_c   1.000
_cell.angle_alpha   90.00
_cell.angle_beta   90.00
_cell.angle_gamma   90.00
#
_symmetry.space_group_name_H-M   'P 1'
#
loop_
_entity.id
_entity.type
_entity.pdbx_description
1 polymer ?
#
loop_
_entity_poly.entity_id
_entity_poly.type
_entity_poly.pdbx_seq_one_letter_code
_entity_poly.pdbx_strand_id
1 'polypeptide(L)'
;INGIICTPFALAASYVIKIWLDSRIGLERFYPVFIFAILLGLISALLLTRMQGGKKIINRENDQGYIKNLFTASKDKNFNLFLISSGTQYLVITVLAIFLTLFFKIRMNIPTGELVFSSTLILVGGTCSGFIVGKITDNYGCRGIRVIFQSLQIVLLLILLFINSDTPYLSYVIGVIFFLFGFLMWGSASIGYIFMLNYVPSNNKESFMSLAYSLDGLIAGITTVLAGYLVLWLDTNNIVVLGTTLGSYEVLFIICAFIILVSMNAFILIKEEGAMGVRTFLRQLIFSRRQLP
;
A
#
# COMPACT_ATOMS: atom_id res chain seq x y z
N ILE A 1 10.42 -14.51 -3.50
CA ILE A 1 11.82 -14.76 -3.13
C ILE A 1 12.50 -13.44 -2.69
N ASN A 2 12.39 -12.34 -3.45
CA ASN A 2 13.02 -11.06 -3.09
C ASN A 2 12.60 -10.55 -1.69
N GLY A 3 11.31 -10.60 -1.34
CA GLY A 3 10.82 -10.19 -0.03
C GLY A 3 11.46 -10.97 1.12
N ILE A 4 11.62 -12.31 0.98
CA ILE A 4 12.21 -13.16 2.02
C ILE A 4 13.67 -12.78 2.29
N ILE A 5 14.42 -12.47 1.24
CA ILE A 5 15.83 -12.13 1.36
C ILE A 5 16.01 -10.69 1.86
N CYS A 6 15.26 -9.73 1.27
CA CYS A 6 15.43 -8.31 1.61
C CYS A 6 14.91 -7.94 3.01
N THR A 7 13.86 -8.61 3.52
CA THR A 7 13.26 -8.27 4.81
C THR A 7 14.21 -8.40 6.01
N PRO A 8 14.98 -9.51 6.19
CA PRO A 8 15.95 -9.62 7.28
C PRO A 8 17.05 -8.55 7.21
N PHE A 9 17.55 -8.26 6.00
CA PHE A 9 18.56 -7.20 5.82
C PHE A 9 18.01 -5.82 6.13
N ALA A 10 16.76 -5.54 5.71
CA ALA A 10 16.10 -4.27 6.03
C ALA A 10 15.88 -4.10 7.54
N LEU A 11 15.49 -5.17 8.25
CA LEU A 11 15.35 -5.14 9.70
C LEU A 11 16.69 -4.92 10.41
N ALA A 12 17.74 -5.62 10.00
CA ALA A 12 19.06 -5.43 10.56
C ALA A 12 19.58 -4.01 10.33
N ALA A 13 19.46 -3.49 9.10
CA ALA A 13 19.87 -2.13 8.75
C ALA A 13 19.07 -1.08 9.53
N SER A 14 17.75 -1.24 9.64
CA SER A 14 16.90 -0.29 10.38
C SER A 14 17.21 -0.29 11.88
N TYR A 15 17.56 -1.44 12.45
CA TYR A 15 17.99 -1.52 13.84
C TYR A 15 19.30 -0.77 14.10
N VAL A 16 20.28 -0.93 13.21
CA VAL A 16 21.53 -0.16 13.28
C VAL A 16 21.28 1.35 13.13
N ILE A 17 20.44 1.73 12.14
CA ILE A 17 20.05 3.12 11.93
C ILE A 17 19.31 3.68 13.15
N LYS A 18 18.41 2.90 13.78
CA LYS A 18 17.73 3.29 15.03
C LYS A 18 18.74 3.69 16.11
N ILE A 19 19.70 2.80 16.44
CA ILE A 19 20.72 3.06 17.47
C ILE A 19 21.52 4.32 17.10
N TRP A 20 21.91 4.48 15.85
CA TRP A 20 22.65 5.64 15.39
C TRP A 20 21.86 6.94 15.52
N LEU A 21 20.60 6.98 15.09
CA LEU A 21 19.76 8.16 15.12
C LEU A 21 19.38 8.57 16.56
N ASP A 22 19.15 7.60 17.45
CA ASP A 22 18.76 7.87 18.83
C ASP A 22 19.98 8.28 19.70
N SER A 23 21.21 7.91 19.31
CA SER A 23 22.44 8.28 20.00
C SER A 23 22.95 9.69 19.67
N ARG A 24 22.39 10.39 18.69
CA ARG A 24 22.87 11.69 18.21
C ARG A 24 21.74 12.71 18.04
N ILE A 25 22.07 13.99 18.26
CA ILE A 25 21.13 15.12 18.13
C ILE A 25 21.59 15.97 16.93
N GLY A 26 20.62 16.57 16.22
CA GLY A 26 20.87 17.47 15.09
C GLY A 26 20.67 16.82 13.72
N LEU A 27 20.75 17.63 12.66
CA LEU A 27 20.55 17.17 11.28
C LEU A 27 21.71 16.36 10.74
N GLU A 28 22.91 16.55 11.29
CA GLU A 28 24.13 15.88 10.83
C GLU A 28 24.07 14.35 10.98
N ARG A 29 23.25 13.85 11.90
CA ARG A 29 23.04 12.40 12.09
C ARG A 29 22.46 11.69 10.87
N PHE A 30 21.82 12.42 9.95
CA PHE A 30 21.26 11.85 8.73
C PHE A 30 22.26 11.72 7.59
N TYR A 31 23.36 12.49 7.59
CA TYR A 31 24.34 12.50 6.48
C TYR A 31 24.93 11.11 6.18
N PRO A 32 25.39 10.32 7.16
CA PRO A 32 25.93 8.99 6.86
C PRO A 32 24.89 8.06 6.25
N VAL A 33 23.62 8.16 6.68
CA VAL A 33 22.52 7.36 6.14
C VAL A 33 22.26 7.70 4.68
N PHE A 34 22.22 9.01 4.33
CA PHE A 34 22.05 9.45 2.94
C PHE A 34 23.24 9.07 2.06
N ILE A 35 24.48 9.27 2.54
CA ILE A 35 25.68 8.89 1.78
C ILE A 35 25.67 7.39 1.49
N PHE A 36 25.35 6.56 2.48
CA PHE A 36 25.26 5.12 2.30
C PHE A 36 24.17 4.72 1.30
N ALA A 37 22.99 5.35 1.38
CA ALA A 37 21.91 5.13 0.43
C ALA A 37 22.29 5.51 -1.01
N ILE A 38 22.98 6.63 -1.19
CA ILE A 38 23.49 7.07 -2.51
C ILE A 38 24.50 6.04 -3.06
N LEU A 39 25.46 5.59 -2.26
CA LEU A 39 26.45 4.59 -2.66
C LEU A 39 25.79 3.28 -3.09
N LEU A 40 24.81 2.78 -2.32
CA LEU A 40 24.05 1.59 -2.70
C LEU A 40 23.25 1.80 -3.99
N GLY A 41 22.65 2.98 -4.17
CA GLY A 41 21.96 3.35 -5.40
C GLY A 41 22.86 3.34 -6.63
N LEU A 42 24.08 3.88 -6.51
CA LEU A 42 25.10 3.86 -7.57
C LEU A 42 25.54 2.43 -7.90
N ILE A 43 25.79 1.60 -6.88
CA ILE A 43 26.14 0.18 -7.08
C ILE A 43 25.00 -0.54 -7.80
N SER A 44 23.75 -0.32 -7.40
CA SER A 44 22.58 -0.91 -8.06
C SER A 44 22.48 -0.47 -9.52
N ALA A 45 22.69 0.80 -9.82
CA ALA A 45 22.70 1.32 -11.19
C ALA A 45 23.80 0.67 -12.04
N LEU A 46 25.01 0.54 -11.49
CA LEU A 46 26.13 -0.13 -12.17
C LEU A 46 25.85 -1.62 -12.43
N LEU A 47 25.20 -2.32 -11.50
CA LEU A 47 24.80 -3.70 -11.69
C LEU A 47 23.75 -3.83 -12.81
N LEU A 48 22.80 -2.92 -12.88
CA LEU A 48 21.79 -2.89 -13.95
C LEU A 48 22.40 -2.74 -15.34
N THR A 49 23.48 -1.97 -15.51
CA THR A 49 24.16 -1.83 -16.81
C THR A 49 24.79 -3.14 -17.30
N ARG A 50 25.09 -4.06 -16.38
CA ARG A 50 25.67 -5.37 -16.72
C ARG A 50 24.61 -6.44 -17.00
N MET A 51 23.32 -6.17 -16.70
CA MET A 51 22.25 -7.10 -17.04
C MET A 51 22.03 -7.10 -18.55
N GLN A 52 22.05 -8.29 -19.14
CA GLN A 52 21.70 -8.44 -20.55
C GLN A 52 20.25 -8.06 -20.73
N GLY A 53 19.96 -7.10 -21.63
CA GLY A 53 18.60 -6.75 -22.01
C GLY A 53 17.83 -7.96 -22.51
N GLY A 54 16.53 -8.02 -22.22
CA GLY A 54 15.67 -9.07 -22.73
C GLY A 54 15.71 -9.18 -24.27
N LYS A 55 15.38 -10.35 -24.80
CA LYS A 55 15.28 -10.56 -26.26
C LYS A 55 14.36 -9.51 -26.86
N LYS A 56 14.86 -8.79 -27.87
CA LYS A 56 14.04 -7.88 -28.67
C LYS A 56 12.90 -8.71 -29.29
N ILE A 57 11.66 -8.49 -28.89
CA ILE A 57 10.50 -9.11 -29.53
C ILE A 57 10.35 -8.45 -30.89
N ILE A 58 10.98 -9.05 -31.90
CA ILE A 58 10.86 -8.67 -33.31
C ILE A 58 9.62 -9.40 -33.82
N ASN A 59 8.65 -8.68 -34.31
CA ASN A 59 7.37 -9.07 -34.89
C ASN A 59 6.17 -9.07 -33.93
N ARG A 60 5.60 -7.88 -33.79
CA ARG A 60 4.16 -7.72 -33.57
C ARG A 60 3.52 -7.33 -34.90
N GLU A 61 3.15 -8.32 -35.68
CA GLU A 61 2.41 -8.09 -36.96
C GLU A 61 1.06 -7.38 -36.81
N ASN A 62 0.60 -7.16 -35.56
CA ASN A 62 -0.64 -6.47 -35.22
C ASN A 62 -0.44 -5.39 -34.13
N ASP A 63 0.62 -4.60 -34.20
CA ASP A 63 0.78 -3.46 -33.31
C ASP A 63 -0.16 -2.31 -33.72
N GLN A 64 -1.44 -2.50 -33.41
CA GLN A 64 -2.39 -1.39 -33.41
C GLN A 64 -1.81 -0.41 -32.38
N GLY A 65 -1.23 0.69 -32.85
CA GLY A 65 -0.36 1.60 -32.12
C GLY A 65 -0.74 1.77 -30.64
N TYR A 66 0.25 1.83 -29.77
CA TYR A 66 0.15 1.89 -28.30
C TYR A 66 -1.03 2.78 -27.81
N ILE A 67 -1.20 3.95 -28.44
CA ILE A 67 -2.28 4.91 -28.10
C ILE A 67 -3.68 4.33 -28.38
N LYS A 68 -3.87 3.60 -29.49
CA LYS A 68 -5.15 2.98 -29.81
C LYS A 68 -5.52 1.88 -28.83
N ASN A 69 -4.54 1.12 -28.37
CA ASN A 69 -4.73 0.10 -27.32
C ASN A 69 -5.13 0.73 -25.99
N LEU A 70 -4.55 1.88 -25.63
CA LEU A 70 -4.94 2.64 -24.44
C LEU A 70 -6.38 3.13 -24.51
N PHE A 71 -6.80 3.68 -25.67
CA PHE A 71 -8.19 4.09 -25.89
C PHE A 71 -9.17 2.91 -25.85
N THR A 72 -8.76 1.75 -26.33
CA THR A 72 -9.59 0.54 -26.26
C THR A 72 -9.74 0.08 -24.81
N ALA A 73 -8.65 0.11 -24.04
CA ALA A 73 -8.67 -0.20 -22.61
C ALA A 73 -9.61 0.72 -21.82
N SER A 74 -9.57 2.03 -22.09
CA SER A 74 -10.41 3.01 -21.41
C SER A 74 -11.92 2.88 -21.70
N LYS A 75 -12.33 2.12 -22.72
CA LYS A 75 -13.74 1.82 -23.01
C LYS A 75 -14.29 0.62 -22.23
N ASP A 76 -13.42 -0.22 -21.67
CA ASP A 76 -13.85 -1.38 -20.89
C ASP A 76 -14.34 -0.95 -19.50
N LYS A 77 -15.61 -1.24 -19.21
CA LYS A 77 -16.26 -0.87 -17.95
C LYS A 77 -15.59 -1.53 -16.73
N ASN A 78 -15.22 -2.80 -16.84
CA ASN A 78 -14.58 -3.53 -15.73
C ASN A 78 -13.17 -2.99 -15.47
N PHE A 79 -12.44 -2.66 -16.54
CA PHE A 79 -11.12 -2.04 -16.42
C PHE A 79 -11.20 -0.64 -15.80
N ASN A 80 -12.19 0.17 -16.16
CA ASN A 80 -12.39 1.48 -15.53
C ASN A 80 -12.75 1.36 -14.03
N LEU A 81 -13.60 0.41 -13.67
CA LEU A 81 -13.88 0.12 -12.25
C LEU A 81 -12.62 -0.34 -11.51
N PHE A 82 -11.77 -1.13 -12.16
CA PHE A 82 -10.47 -1.52 -11.61
C PHE A 82 -9.56 -0.30 -11.42
N LEU A 83 -9.46 0.60 -12.40
CA LEU A 83 -8.66 1.82 -12.30
C LEU A 83 -9.12 2.71 -11.15
N ILE A 84 -10.45 2.88 -10.98
CA ILE A 84 -11.01 3.63 -9.85
C ILE A 84 -10.63 2.96 -8.53
N SER A 85 -10.80 1.64 -8.42
CA SER A 85 -10.45 0.91 -7.21
C SER A 85 -8.96 0.89 -6.92
N SER A 86 -8.11 0.76 -7.94
CA SER A 86 -6.66 0.79 -7.81
C SER A 86 -6.18 2.19 -7.44
N GLY A 87 -6.56 3.20 -8.20
CA GLY A 87 -6.16 4.58 -7.95
C GLY A 87 -6.56 5.09 -6.57
N THR A 88 -7.80 4.82 -6.11
CA THR A 88 -8.24 5.18 -4.75
C THR A 88 -7.48 4.40 -3.67
N GLN A 89 -7.13 3.15 -3.91
CA GLN A 89 -6.29 2.36 -2.99
C GLN A 89 -4.86 2.93 -2.91
N TYR A 90 -4.23 3.26 -4.05
CA TYR A 90 -2.90 3.86 -4.10
C TYR A 90 -2.84 5.23 -3.43
N LEU A 91 -3.87 6.05 -3.63
CA LEU A 91 -4.05 7.32 -2.94
C LEU A 91 -3.94 7.12 -1.42
N VAL A 92 -4.70 6.18 -0.88
CA VAL A 92 -4.69 5.92 0.57
C VAL A 92 -3.34 5.38 1.03
N ILE A 93 -2.74 4.44 0.29
CA ILE A 93 -1.42 3.87 0.65
C ILE A 93 -0.37 4.97 0.75
N THR A 94 -0.28 5.87 -0.24
CA THR A 94 0.75 6.92 -0.27
C THR A 94 0.54 7.99 0.80
N VAL A 95 -0.69 8.43 1.00
CA VAL A 95 -1.02 9.38 2.06
C VAL A 95 -0.70 8.78 3.42
N LEU A 96 -1.17 7.58 3.72
CA LEU A 96 -0.95 6.97 5.03
C LEU A 96 0.51 6.58 5.28
N ALA A 97 1.29 6.20 4.26
CA ALA A 97 2.71 5.91 4.42
C ALA A 97 3.49 7.10 5.01
N ILE A 98 3.11 8.31 4.64
CA ILE A 98 3.74 9.55 5.11
C ILE A 98 3.09 10.02 6.41
N PHE A 99 1.77 10.21 6.39
CA PHE A 99 1.05 10.89 7.48
C PHE A 99 0.90 10.02 8.74
N LEU A 100 0.94 8.69 8.63
CA LEU A 100 1.00 7.79 9.78
C LEU A 100 2.31 7.99 10.55
N THR A 101 3.43 8.12 9.85
CA THR A 101 4.74 8.40 10.48
C THR A 101 4.77 9.78 11.12
N LEU A 102 4.23 10.79 10.44
CA LEU A 102 4.12 12.15 10.97
C LEU A 102 3.19 12.22 12.20
N PHE A 103 2.07 11.52 12.19
CA PHE A 103 1.16 11.41 13.31
C PHE A 103 1.88 10.91 14.57
N PHE A 104 2.59 9.79 14.49
CA PHE A 104 3.34 9.28 15.63
C PHE A 104 4.50 10.20 16.03
N LYS A 105 5.14 10.89 15.06
CA LYS A 105 6.24 11.81 15.33
C LYS A 105 5.78 13.09 16.03
N ILE A 106 4.74 13.71 15.51
CA ILE A 106 4.32 15.07 15.93
C ILE A 106 3.36 15.00 17.12
N ARG A 107 2.35 14.11 17.08
CA ARG A 107 1.32 14.02 18.11
C ARG A 107 1.78 13.22 19.34
N MET A 108 2.58 12.18 19.15
CA MET A 108 3.01 11.29 20.23
C MET A 108 4.48 11.46 20.59
N ASN A 109 5.18 12.35 19.90
CA ASN A 109 6.59 12.69 20.16
C ASN A 109 7.55 11.48 20.22
N ILE A 110 7.31 10.47 19.35
CA ILE A 110 8.11 9.25 19.29
C ILE A 110 9.51 9.54 18.75
N PRO A 111 10.58 8.94 19.30
CA PRO A 111 11.93 9.09 18.80
C PRO A 111 12.07 8.69 17.33
N THR A 112 12.88 9.42 16.57
CA THR A 112 13.02 9.21 15.11
C THR A 112 13.57 7.82 14.79
N GLY A 113 14.53 7.32 15.57
CA GLY A 113 15.08 5.99 15.34
C GLY A 113 14.06 4.88 15.54
N GLU A 114 13.19 5.01 16.54
CA GLU A 114 12.11 4.07 16.78
C GLU A 114 11.09 4.06 15.64
N LEU A 115 10.75 5.24 15.10
CA LEU A 115 9.86 5.33 13.92
C LEU A 115 10.48 4.69 12.67
N VAL A 116 11.78 4.88 12.43
CA VAL A 116 12.50 4.24 11.32
C VAL A 116 12.47 2.72 11.46
N PHE A 117 12.72 2.20 12.66
CA PHE A 117 12.63 0.76 12.91
C PHE A 117 11.21 0.23 12.73
N SER A 118 10.22 0.89 13.33
CA SER A 118 8.82 0.50 13.23
C SER A 118 8.31 0.55 11.80
N SER A 119 8.68 1.58 11.01
CA SER A 119 8.29 1.68 9.61
C SER A 119 8.83 0.54 8.75
N THR A 120 9.96 -0.08 9.13
CA THR A 120 10.49 -1.26 8.44
C THR A 120 9.57 -2.48 8.61
N LEU A 121 8.76 -2.53 9.68
CA LEU A 121 7.78 -3.60 9.88
C LEU A 121 6.68 -3.59 8.82
N ILE A 122 6.49 -2.48 8.08
CA ILE A 122 5.64 -2.43 6.87
C ILE A 122 6.12 -3.47 5.84
N LEU A 123 7.43 -3.56 5.61
CA LEU A 123 8.01 -4.53 4.66
C LEU A 123 7.78 -5.97 5.13
N VAL A 124 7.92 -6.21 6.45
CA VAL A 124 7.64 -7.54 7.03
C VAL A 124 6.18 -7.92 6.80
N GLY A 125 5.25 -7.02 7.15
CA GLY A 125 3.82 -7.21 6.93
C GLY A 125 3.48 -7.46 5.47
N GLY A 126 4.03 -6.64 4.56
CA GLY A 126 3.86 -6.79 3.11
C GLY A 126 4.38 -8.13 2.58
N THR A 127 5.54 -8.57 3.04
CA THR A 127 6.10 -9.88 2.66
C THR A 127 5.20 -11.02 3.16
N CYS A 128 4.77 -10.99 4.42
CA CYS A 128 3.87 -11.99 4.97
C CYS A 128 2.53 -12.04 4.21
N SER A 129 1.97 -10.87 3.87
CA SER A 129 0.71 -10.81 3.12
C SER A 129 0.83 -11.41 1.73
N GLY A 130 1.96 -11.21 1.04
CA GLY A 130 2.20 -11.75 -0.30
C GLY A 130 2.09 -13.27 -0.36
N PHE A 131 2.61 -13.98 0.65
CA PHE A 131 2.48 -15.45 0.74
C PHE A 131 1.03 -15.90 0.93
N ILE A 132 0.31 -15.22 1.83
CA ILE A 132 -1.07 -15.58 2.16
C ILE A 132 -1.99 -15.26 0.99
N VAL A 133 -1.84 -14.07 0.41
CA VAL A 133 -2.66 -13.59 -0.70
C VAL A 133 -2.51 -14.50 -1.93
N GLY A 134 -1.28 -14.84 -2.34
CA GLY A 134 -1.06 -15.72 -3.50
C GLY A 134 -1.83 -17.04 -3.36
N LYS A 135 -1.65 -17.74 -2.23
CA LYS A 135 -2.31 -19.03 -2.00
C LYS A 135 -3.84 -18.93 -1.96
N ILE A 136 -4.39 -17.86 -1.41
CA ILE A 136 -5.84 -17.72 -1.29
C ILE A 136 -6.46 -17.27 -2.60
N THR A 137 -5.85 -16.35 -3.34
CA THR A 137 -6.37 -15.87 -4.62
C THR A 137 -6.40 -16.97 -5.69
N ASP A 138 -5.43 -17.88 -5.68
CA ASP A 138 -5.41 -19.03 -6.59
C ASP A 138 -6.61 -19.97 -6.39
N ASN A 139 -7.10 -20.10 -5.15
CA ASN A 139 -8.19 -21.02 -4.84
C ASN A 139 -9.60 -20.38 -4.88
N TYR A 140 -9.70 -19.09 -4.54
CA TYR A 140 -11.00 -18.46 -4.31
C TYR A 140 -11.27 -17.21 -5.17
N GLY A 141 -10.28 -16.79 -5.98
CA GLY A 141 -10.35 -15.54 -6.75
C GLY A 141 -10.02 -14.28 -5.93
N CYS A 142 -9.97 -13.15 -6.61
CA CYS A 142 -9.49 -11.88 -6.04
C CYS A 142 -10.55 -11.12 -5.24
N ARG A 143 -11.82 -11.22 -5.67
CA ARG A 143 -12.91 -10.34 -5.21
C ARG A 143 -13.19 -10.46 -3.70
N GLY A 144 -13.37 -11.68 -3.20
CA GLY A 144 -13.75 -11.90 -1.79
C GLY A 144 -12.65 -11.47 -0.81
N ILE A 145 -11.41 -11.83 -1.14
CA ILE A 145 -10.27 -11.55 -0.27
C ILE A 145 -9.94 -10.05 -0.24
N ARG A 146 -10.06 -9.33 -1.38
CA ARG A 146 -9.83 -7.88 -1.41
C ARG A 146 -10.82 -7.13 -0.52
N VAL A 147 -12.10 -7.51 -0.55
CA VAL A 147 -13.12 -6.92 0.33
C VAL A 147 -12.76 -7.10 1.80
N ILE A 148 -12.29 -8.29 2.20
CA ILE A 148 -11.85 -8.54 3.59
C ILE A 148 -10.66 -7.65 3.95
N PHE A 149 -9.63 -7.58 3.11
CA PHE A 149 -8.46 -6.76 3.37
C PHE A 149 -8.83 -5.28 3.52
N GLN A 150 -9.68 -4.75 2.64
CA GLN A 150 -10.15 -3.38 2.69
C GLN A 150 -11.04 -3.11 3.92
N SER A 151 -11.88 -4.05 4.32
CA SER A 151 -12.66 -3.93 5.56
C SER A 151 -11.76 -3.88 6.79
N LEU A 152 -10.72 -4.71 6.86
CA LEU A 152 -9.74 -4.69 7.93
C LEU A 152 -8.89 -3.40 7.92
N GLN A 153 -8.62 -2.81 6.75
CA GLN A 153 -7.97 -1.50 6.65
C GLN A 153 -8.82 -0.40 7.28
N ILE A 154 -10.13 -0.39 7.02
CA ILE A 154 -11.05 0.57 7.63
C ILE A 154 -11.04 0.41 9.17
N VAL A 155 -11.11 -0.84 9.66
CA VAL A 155 -11.03 -1.11 11.10
C VAL A 155 -9.71 -0.61 11.70
N LEU A 156 -8.59 -0.84 11.01
CA LEU A 156 -7.28 -0.34 11.46
C LEU A 156 -7.26 1.19 11.55
N LEU A 157 -7.82 1.90 10.56
CA LEU A 157 -7.91 3.36 10.57
C LEU A 157 -8.79 3.88 11.71
N LEU A 158 -9.90 3.20 12.01
CA LEU A 158 -10.75 3.55 13.13
C LEU A 158 -10.05 3.30 14.48
N ILE A 159 -9.24 2.25 14.61
CA ILE A 159 -8.43 2.00 15.81
C ILE A 159 -7.44 3.15 16.05
N LEU A 160 -6.85 3.72 14.99
CA LEU A 160 -5.92 4.85 15.11
C LEU A 160 -6.53 6.09 15.79
N LEU A 161 -7.86 6.27 15.70
CA LEU A 161 -8.56 7.39 16.35
C LEU A 161 -8.53 7.31 17.89
N PHE A 162 -8.31 6.12 18.45
CA PHE A 162 -8.31 5.89 19.90
C PHE A 162 -6.91 5.82 20.51
N ILE A 163 -5.86 5.92 19.68
CA ILE A 163 -4.47 5.85 20.14
C ILE A 163 -4.00 7.26 20.51
N ASN A 164 -3.49 7.39 21.73
CA ASN A 164 -2.94 8.62 22.26
C ASN A 164 -1.58 8.37 22.97
N SER A 165 -0.95 9.44 23.44
CA SER A 165 0.35 9.37 24.13
C SER A 165 0.33 8.53 25.41
N ASP A 166 -0.84 8.37 26.04
CA ASP A 166 -1.01 7.66 27.31
C ASP A 166 -1.27 6.17 27.09
N THR A 167 -1.30 5.71 25.83
CA THR A 167 -1.53 4.30 25.50
C THR A 167 -0.42 3.43 26.11
N PRO A 168 -0.75 2.41 26.92
CA PRO A 168 0.26 1.56 27.51
C PRO A 168 1.02 0.78 26.42
N TYR A 169 2.33 0.60 26.65
CA TYR A 169 3.22 -0.10 25.70
C TYR A 169 3.21 0.49 24.27
N LEU A 170 3.10 1.82 24.17
CA LEU A 170 2.94 2.56 22.92
C LEU A 170 3.92 2.11 21.81
N SER A 171 5.20 1.89 22.12
CA SER A 171 6.20 1.43 21.16
C SER A 171 5.84 0.09 20.49
N TYR A 172 5.33 -0.87 21.27
CA TYR A 172 4.88 -2.16 20.71
C TYR A 172 3.61 -2.00 19.88
N VAL A 173 2.67 -1.17 20.33
CA VAL A 173 1.43 -0.87 19.62
C VAL A 173 1.75 -0.25 18.25
N ILE A 174 2.68 0.71 18.21
CA ILE A 174 3.15 1.32 16.96
C ILE A 174 3.75 0.27 16.02
N GLY A 175 4.61 -0.61 16.52
CA GLY A 175 5.19 -1.69 15.73
C GLY A 175 4.12 -2.61 15.12
N VAL A 176 3.12 -3.00 15.90
CA VAL A 176 1.98 -3.82 15.43
C VAL A 176 1.18 -3.07 14.36
N ILE A 177 0.93 -1.77 14.55
CA ILE A 177 0.19 -0.94 13.57
C ILE A 177 0.95 -0.87 12.25
N PHE A 178 2.25 -0.59 12.26
CA PHE A 178 3.05 -0.55 11.05
C PHE A 178 3.09 -1.91 10.35
N PHE A 179 3.21 -3.01 11.09
CA PHE A 179 3.12 -4.35 10.54
C PHE A 179 1.76 -4.62 9.89
N LEU A 180 0.65 -4.35 10.59
CA LEU A 180 -0.71 -4.54 10.07
C LEU A 180 -0.98 -3.62 8.88
N PHE A 181 -0.50 -2.38 8.93
CA PHE A 181 -0.58 -1.46 7.79
C PHE A 181 0.10 -2.07 6.56
N GLY A 182 1.33 -2.53 6.71
CA GLY A 182 2.06 -3.20 5.62
C GLY A 182 1.34 -4.45 5.12
N PHE A 183 0.88 -5.29 6.04
CA PHE A 183 0.16 -6.52 5.70
C PHE A 183 -1.12 -6.26 4.90
N LEU A 184 -1.95 -5.33 5.35
CA LEU A 184 -3.23 -5.05 4.74
C LEU A 184 -3.11 -4.24 3.44
N MET A 185 -2.26 -3.20 3.42
CA MET A 185 -2.12 -2.31 2.26
C MET A 185 -1.41 -3.02 1.10
N TRP A 186 -0.26 -3.62 1.35
CA TRP A 186 0.47 -4.37 0.31
C TRP A 186 -0.27 -5.64 -0.12
N GLY A 187 -0.99 -6.30 0.81
CA GLY A 187 -1.84 -7.44 0.47
C GLY A 187 -2.97 -7.04 -0.48
N SER A 188 -3.67 -5.94 -0.19
CA SER A 188 -4.73 -5.42 -1.07
C SER A 188 -4.18 -5.00 -2.43
N ALA A 189 -3.01 -4.34 -2.48
CA ALA A 189 -2.35 -3.98 -3.74
C ALA A 189 -1.99 -5.24 -4.56
N SER A 190 -1.40 -6.27 -3.91
CA SER A 190 -1.04 -7.53 -4.57
C SER A 190 -2.25 -8.24 -5.18
N ILE A 191 -3.40 -8.24 -4.51
CA ILE A 191 -4.65 -8.77 -5.06
C ILE A 191 -5.05 -8.03 -6.33
N GLY A 192 -4.91 -6.69 -6.34
CA GLY A 192 -5.15 -5.88 -7.52
C GLY A 192 -4.25 -6.25 -8.70
N TYR A 193 -2.96 -6.50 -8.45
CA TYR A 193 -2.02 -6.94 -9.48
C TYR A 193 -2.36 -8.33 -10.03
N ILE A 194 -2.69 -9.29 -9.15
CA ILE A 194 -3.09 -10.63 -9.58
C ILE A 194 -4.37 -10.55 -10.43
N PHE A 195 -5.36 -9.78 -10.00
CA PHE A 195 -6.58 -9.54 -10.76
C PHE A 195 -6.25 -8.99 -12.15
N MET A 196 -5.42 -7.95 -12.23
CA MET A 196 -5.04 -7.33 -13.49
C MET A 196 -4.31 -8.31 -14.42
N LEU A 197 -3.39 -9.12 -13.89
CA LEU A 197 -2.67 -10.12 -14.68
C LEU A 197 -3.59 -11.20 -15.27
N ASN A 198 -4.67 -11.53 -14.56
CA ASN A 198 -5.63 -12.54 -14.99
C ASN A 198 -6.70 -11.97 -15.93
N TYR A 199 -7.10 -10.71 -15.70
CA TYR A 199 -8.17 -10.05 -16.46
C TYR A 199 -7.72 -9.54 -17.83
N VAL A 200 -6.52 -8.97 -17.93
CA VAL A 200 -6.05 -8.31 -19.14
C VAL A 200 -5.64 -9.33 -20.20
N PRO A 201 -6.13 -9.21 -21.47
CA PRO A 201 -5.73 -10.06 -22.57
C PRO A 201 -4.20 -10.05 -22.79
N SER A 202 -3.63 -11.23 -23.07
CA SER A 202 -2.17 -11.41 -23.22
C SER A 202 -1.51 -10.46 -24.22
N ASN A 203 -2.23 -10.13 -25.30
CA ASN A 203 -1.72 -9.29 -26.40
C ASN A 203 -1.54 -7.81 -26.02
N ASN A 204 -2.24 -7.33 -24.96
CA ASN A 204 -2.29 -5.91 -24.59
C ASN A 204 -1.84 -5.66 -23.13
N LYS A 205 -1.32 -6.68 -22.44
CA LYS A 205 -0.95 -6.58 -21.00
C LYS A 205 -0.06 -5.38 -20.69
N GLU A 206 0.98 -5.17 -21.49
CA GLU A 206 1.95 -4.09 -21.26
C GLU A 206 1.30 -2.70 -21.31
N SER A 207 0.41 -2.47 -22.28
CA SER A 207 -0.29 -1.19 -22.42
C SER A 207 -1.25 -0.92 -21.26
N PHE A 208 -2.01 -1.93 -20.85
CA PHE A 208 -2.93 -1.82 -19.71
C PHE A 208 -2.19 -1.60 -18.39
N MET A 209 -1.11 -2.37 -18.14
CA MET A 209 -0.29 -2.22 -16.94
C MET A 209 0.39 -0.85 -16.90
N SER A 210 0.95 -0.40 -18.02
CA SER A 210 1.59 0.91 -18.10
C SER A 210 0.61 2.04 -17.81
N LEU A 211 -0.62 1.98 -18.34
CA LEU A 211 -1.67 2.95 -18.06
C LEU A 211 -2.04 2.97 -16.57
N ALA A 212 -2.29 1.79 -15.97
CA ALA A 212 -2.64 1.69 -14.57
C ALA A 212 -1.54 2.26 -13.66
N TYR A 213 -0.27 1.85 -13.86
CA TYR A 213 0.84 2.36 -13.07
C TYR A 213 1.09 3.86 -13.23
N SER A 214 0.93 4.38 -14.46
CA SER A 214 1.10 5.82 -14.70
C SER A 214 0.02 6.63 -13.99
N LEU A 215 -1.23 6.16 -14.03
CA LEU A 215 -2.34 6.80 -13.31
C LEU A 215 -2.17 6.69 -11.80
N ASP A 216 -1.81 5.51 -11.28
CA ASP A 216 -1.55 5.31 -9.85
C ASP A 216 -0.44 6.25 -9.35
N GLY A 217 0.66 6.41 -10.12
CA GLY A 217 1.74 7.33 -9.80
C GLY A 217 1.33 8.79 -9.81
N LEU A 218 0.55 9.23 -10.80
CA LEU A 218 0.02 10.60 -10.86
C LEU A 218 -0.92 10.89 -9.69
N ILE A 219 -1.87 9.99 -9.43
CA ILE A 219 -2.81 10.10 -8.31
C ILE A 219 -2.03 10.20 -7.00
N ALA A 220 -1.06 9.31 -6.78
CA ALA A 220 -0.23 9.30 -5.58
C ALA A 220 0.50 10.63 -5.36
N GLY A 221 1.15 11.17 -6.39
CA GLY A 221 1.89 12.43 -6.30
C GLY A 221 0.99 13.61 -5.96
N ILE A 222 -0.08 13.79 -6.72
CA ILE A 222 -1.03 14.91 -6.52
C ILE A 222 -1.68 14.82 -5.13
N THR A 223 -2.13 13.62 -4.75
CA THR A 223 -2.87 13.44 -3.50
C THR A 223 -2.02 13.68 -2.27
N THR A 224 -0.75 13.32 -2.30
CA THR A 224 0.17 13.57 -1.17
C THR A 224 0.31 15.07 -0.91
N VAL A 225 0.42 15.88 -1.95
CA VAL A 225 0.48 17.35 -1.84
C VAL A 225 -0.83 17.91 -1.28
N LEU A 226 -1.98 17.45 -1.84
CA LEU A 226 -3.30 17.88 -1.36
C LEU A 226 -3.54 17.47 0.10
N ALA A 227 -3.13 16.28 0.52
CA ALA A 227 -3.23 15.84 1.91
C ALA A 227 -2.39 16.71 2.85
N GLY A 228 -1.20 17.16 2.42
CA GLY A 228 -0.38 18.11 3.17
C GLY A 228 -1.07 19.44 3.39
N TYR A 229 -1.64 20.01 2.34
CA TYR A 229 -2.44 21.25 2.44
C TYR A 229 -3.68 21.06 3.32
N LEU A 230 -4.36 19.92 3.20
CA LEU A 230 -5.53 19.61 4.03
C LEU A 230 -5.16 19.57 5.52
N VAL A 231 -4.08 18.87 5.89
CA VAL A 231 -3.64 18.82 7.30
C VAL A 231 -3.29 20.21 7.82
N LEU A 232 -2.54 21.02 7.06
CA LEU A 232 -2.24 22.41 7.45
C LEU A 232 -3.50 23.25 7.63
N TRP A 233 -4.46 23.15 6.72
CA TRP A 233 -5.72 23.88 6.80
C TRP A 233 -6.56 23.42 8.01
N LEU A 234 -6.58 22.13 8.31
CA LEU A 234 -7.28 21.58 9.48
C LEU A 234 -6.64 22.06 10.79
N ASP A 235 -5.30 22.10 10.86
CA ASP A 235 -4.57 22.58 12.05
C ASP A 235 -4.85 24.05 12.35
N THR A 236 -5.05 24.88 11.30
CA THR A 236 -5.33 26.31 11.48
C THR A 236 -6.78 26.60 11.87
N ASN A 237 -7.73 25.73 11.51
CA ASN A 237 -9.18 26.04 11.66
C ASN A 237 -9.87 25.32 12.83
N ASN A 238 -9.17 24.52 13.64
CA ASN A 238 -9.72 23.81 14.82
C ASN A 238 -11.13 23.23 14.60
N ILE A 239 -11.24 22.24 13.71
CA ILE A 239 -12.56 21.70 13.36
C ILE A 239 -13.13 20.89 14.51
N VAL A 240 -14.30 21.29 15.01
CA VAL A 240 -15.10 20.54 15.99
C VAL A 240 -16.08 19.66 15.24
N VAL A 241 -15.90 18.35 15.29
CA VAL A 241 -16.86 17.39 14.73
C VAL A 241 -17.56 16.67 15.88
N LEU A 242 -18.89 16.66 15.87
CA LEU A 242 -19.73 16.02 16.91
C LEU A 242 -19.41 16.45 18.36
N GLY A 243 -19.00 17.70 18.57
CA GLY A 243 -18.72 18.21 19.93
C GLY A 243 -17.34 17.82 20.50
N THR A 244 -16.53 17.09 19.74
CA THR A 244 -15.13 16.76 20.08
C THR A 244 -14.19 17.48 19.12
N THR A 245 -13.10 18.04 19.65
CA THR A 245 -12.02 18.59 18.81
C THR A 245 -11.23 17.41 18.23
N LEU A 246 -11.56 17.02 17.00
CA LEU A 246 -10.74 16.06 16.27
C LEU A 246 -9.48 16.76 15.76
N GLY A 247 -8.33 16.14 15.93
CA GLY A 247 -7.10 16.63 15.32
C GLY A 247 -7.09 16.45 13.81
N SER A 248 -6.20 17.16 13.14
CA SER A 248 -6.06 17.14 11.67
C SER A 248 -5.78 15.73 11.12
N TYR A 249 -4.99 14.95 11.83
CA TYR A 249 -4.65 13.57 11.42
C TYR A 249 -5.84 12.62 11.56
N GLU A 250 -6.64 12.74 12.62
CA GLU A 250 -7.83 11.94 12.85
C GLU A 250 -8.86 12.17 11.73
N VAL A 251 -9.05 13.42 11.32
CA VAL A 251 -9.90 13.76 10.16
C VAL A 251 -9.35 13.14 8.87
N LEU A 252 -8.03 13.20 8.66
CA LEU A 252 -7.40 12.57 7.51
C LEU A 252 -7.63 11.06 7.48
N PHE A 253 -7.54 10.36 8.62
CA PHE A 253 -7.79 8.92 8.72
C PHE A 253 -9.24 8.57 8.40
N ILE A 254 -10.20 9.38 8.83
CA ILE A 254 -11.62 9.22 8.49
C ILE A 254 -11.84 9.39 6.98
N ILE A 255 -11.23 10.39 6.37
CA ILE A 255 -11.29 10.60 4.91
C ILE A 255 -10.69 9.40 4.17
N CYS A 256 -9.53 8.90 4.61
CA CYS A 256 -8.93 7.71 4.03
C CYS A 256 -9.83 6.47 4.17
N ALA A 257 -10.49 6.28 5.32
CA ALA A 257 -11.44 5.20 5.51
C ALA A 257 -12.63 5.28 4.53
N PHE A 258 -13.15 6.49 4.30
CA PHE A 258 -14.21 6.71 3.32
C PHE A 258 -13.74 6.42 1.88
N ILE A 259 -12.51 6.81 1.51
CA ILE A 259 -11.93 6.52 0.20
C ILE A 259 -11.74 5.00 0.01
N ILE A 260 -11.36 4.26 1.06
CA ILE A 260 -11.29 2.79 1.00
C ILE A 260 -12.68 2.19 0.77
N LEU A 261 -13.74 2.73 1.37
CA LEU A 261 -15.12 2.30 1.08
C LEU A 261 -15.47 2.49 -0.40
N VAL A 262 -15.09 3.61 -1.01
CA VAL A 262 -15.28 3.84 -2.45
C VAL A 262 -14.50 2.81 -3.27
N SER A 263 -13.23 2.56 -2.94
CA SER A 263 -12.40 1.54 -3.57
C SER A 263 -13.02 0.15 -3.50
N MET A 264 -13.52 -0.22 -2.31
CA MET A 264 -14.17 -1.51 -2.06
C MET A 264 -15.44 -1.67 -2.91
N ASN A 265 -16.30 -0.65 -2.94
CA ASN A 265 -17.52 -0.69 -3.74
C ASN A 265 -17.21 -0.78 -5.26
N ALA A 266 -16.23 -0.02 -5.75
CA ALA A 266 -15.81 -0.11 -7.14
C ALA A 266 -15.34 -1.53 -7.48
N PHE A 267 -14.58 -2.18 -6.60
CA PHE A 267 -14.08 -3.55 -6.83
C PHE A 267 -15.20 -4.61 -6.75
N ILE A 268 -16.18 -4.44 -5.88
CA ILE A 268 -17.34 -5.33 -5.78
C ILE A 268 -18.16 -5.34 -7.09
N LEU A 269 -18.22 -4.22 -7.80
CA LEU A 269 -18.95 -4.09 -9.05
C LEU A 269 -18.25 -4.75 -10.24
N ILE A 270 -16.97 -5.09 -10.15
CA ILE A 270 -16.23 -5.77 -11.20
C ILE A 270 -16.77 -7.20 -11.37
N LYS A 271 -17.00 -7.60 -12.60
CA LYS A 271 -17.36 -8.98 -12.95
C LYS A 271 -16.08 -9.79 -13.14
N GLU A 272 -15.82 -10.73 -12.27
CA GLU A 272 -14.69 -11.68 -12.34
C GLU A 272 -15.25 -13.05 -12.68
N GLU A 273 -14.90 -13.59 -13.85
CA GLU A 273 -15.36 -14.91 -14.31
C GLU A 273 -14.70 -15.99 -13.44
N GLY A 274 -15.50 -16.92 -12.93
CA GLY A 274 -15.01 -18.02 -12.08
C GLY A 274 -14.75 -17.66 -10.62
N ALA A 275 -14.81 -16.39 -10.22
CA ALA A 275 -14.62 -16.03 -8.82
C ALA A 275 -15.85 -16.32 -7.97
N MET A 276 -15.61 -16.80 -6.75
CA MET A 276 -16.69 -16.94 -5.76
C MET A 276 -17.25 -15.59 -5.37
N GLY A 277 -18.58 -15.50 -5.28
CA GLY A 277 -19.24 -14.32 -4.72
C GLY A 277 -18.78 -14.07 -3.27
N VAL A 278 -18.63 -12.79 -2.89
CA VAL A 278 -18.14 -12.38 -1.55
C VAL A 278 -18.91 -13.10 -0.42
N ARG A 279 -20.24 -13.24 -0.55
CA ARG A 279 -21.08 -13.91 0.43
C ARG A 279 -20.78 -15.42 0.57
N THR A 280 -20.54 -16.10 -0.57
CA THR A 280 -20.19 -17.52 -0.59
C THR A 280 -18.81 -17.74 -0.01
N PHE A 281 -17.85 -16.88 -0.34
CA PHE A 281 -16.47 -16.90 0.18
C PHE A 281 -16.46 -16.73 1.71
N LEU A 282 -17.16 -15.72 2.25
CA LEU A 282 -17.28 -15.52 3.70
C LEU A 282 -17.91 -16.73 4.39
N ARG A 283 -18.96 -17.30 3.79
CA ARG A 283 -19.62 -18.51 4.34
C ARG A 283 -18.66 -19.70 4.36
N GLN A 284 -17.88 -19.93 3.32
CA GLN A 284 -16.89 -21.00 3.30
C GLN A 284 -15.78 -20.77 4.33
N LEU A 285 -15.29 -19.55 4.46
CA LEU A 285 -14.22 -19.21 5.41
C LEU A 285 -14.66 -19.45 6.87
N ILE A 286 -15.92 -19.17 7.18
CA ILE A 286 -16.50 -19.37 8.53
C ILE A 286 -16.86 -20.84 8.78
N PHE A 287 -17.40 -21.54 7.79
CA PHE A 287 -17.98 -22.88 7.98
C PHE A 287 -17.08 -24.04 7.49
N SER A 288 -16.02 -23.76 6.70
CA SER A 288 -15.11 -24.78 6.16
C SER A 288 -14.09 -25.33 7.18
N ARG A 289 -14.19 -24.98 8.45
CA ARG A 289 -13.38 -25.61 9.53
C ARG A 289 -13.62 -27.13 9.68
N ARG A 290 -14.52 -27.74 8.88
CA ARG A 290 -14.88 -29.16 9.00
C ARG A 290 -14.34 -30.07 7.90
N GLN A 291 -13.57 -29.54 6.91
CA GLN A 291 -13.06 -30.38 5.81
C GLN A 291 -11.65 -29.94 5.40
N LEU A 292 -10.72 -29.88 6.34
CA LEU A 292 -9.30 -30.01 6.02
C LEU A 292 -8.89 -31.41 6.46
N PRO A 293 -8.41 -32.25 5.50
CA PRO A 293 -7.86 -33.56 5.84
C PRO A 293 -6.59 -33.44 6.67
#